data_2bbdd955c26f1f024811247c4f7c9c5e
#
_entry.id   2bbdd955c26f1f024811247c4f7c9c5e
#
_cell.length_a   1.000
_cell.length_b   1.000
_cell.length_c   1.000
_cell.angle_alpha   90.00
_cell.angle_beta   90.00
_cell.angle_gamma   90.00
#
_symmetry.space_group_name_H-M   'P 1'
#
loop_
_entity.id
_entity.type
_entity.pdbx_description
1 polymer ?
#
loop_
_entity_poly.entity_id
_entity_poly.type
_entity_poly.pdbx_seq_one_letter_code
_entity_poly.pdbx_strand_id
1 'polypeptide(L)'
;MFFEKELLSFHILDVLELKQQDVNMFNSGRNFSALSFRFRSDAVLITQTERHSMKDNYVSYFPTRLDYTRVATVDEMIVVHFDTINYSTKNIEYFIPNNPAVLSELFREIFDVWHKKELGYKYKCSAILCEIFAECYTQNYVSKSQNLKIRNSVEYLLKNYKKSDLSIKEIADKSFMSDVYFRKLFKEEYAISPQKYIINLRIQNAIGLISTGYYSLKEVAYMSGYNDYKYFSVEFKKIVGVSPSEYLYNYR
;
A
#
# COMPACT_ATOMS: atom_id res chain seq x y z
N MET A 1 0.46 3.74 6.84
CA MET A 1 1.22 2.53 7.22
C MET A 1 1.95 1.97 6.00
N PHE A 2 2.91 1.03 6.20
CA PHE A 2 3.66 0.41 5.10
C PHE A 2 2.74 -0.20 4.04
N PHE A 3 1.80 -1.02 4.48
CA PHE A 3 0.84 -1.72 3.61
C PHE A 3 -0.23 -0.80 2.96
N GLU A 4 -0.16 0.51 3.18
CA GLU A 4 -1.05 1.52 2.58
C GLU A 4 -0.31 2.43 1.59
N LYS A 5 0.95 2.14 1.31
CA LYS A 5 1.73 2.88 0.33
C LYS A 5 1.44 2.37 -1.07
N GLU A 6 0.96 3.25 -1.94
CA GLU A 6 0.67 2.92 -3.34
C GLU A 6 1.93 2.63 -4.16
N LEU A 7 3.05 3.23 -3.78
CA LEU A 7 4.33 3.04 -4.47
C LEU A 7 5.49 3.14 -3.48
N LEU A 8 6.36 2.13 -3.52
CA LEU A 8 7.61 2.08 -2.78
C LEU A 8 8.80 2.08 -3.74
N SER A 9 9.79 2.92 -3.45
CA SER A 9 11.10 2.83 -4.10
C SER A 9 12.00 1.97 -3.22
N PHE A 10 12.51 0.88 -3.76
CA PHE A 10 13.26 -0.11 -3.00
C PHE A 10 14.43 -0.69 -3.78
N HIS A 11 15.38 -1.27 -3.04
CA HIS A 11 16.46 -2.10 -3.57
C HIS A 11 16.58 -3.34 -2.70
N ILE A 12 16.47 -4.53 -3.30
CA ILE A 12 16.59 -5.81 -2.58
C ILE A 12 18.05 -6.06 -2.22
N LEU A 13 18.30 -6.37 -0.96
CA LEU A 13 19.61 -6.67 -0.42
C LEU A 13 19.81 -8.17 -0.29
N ASP A 14 18.82 -8.89 0.21
CA ASP A 14 18.87 -10.33 0.43
C ASP A 14 17.47 -10.94 0.56
N VAL A 15 17.38 -12.25 0.32
CA VAL A 15 16.17 -13.06 0.56
C VAL A 15 16.58 -14.31 1.31
N LEU A 16 15.99 -14.53 2.49
CA LEU A 16 16.37 -15.59 3.41
C LEU A 16 15.17 -16.47 3.76
N GLU A 17 15.39 -17.76 3.91
CA GLU A 17 14.47 -18.67 4.58
C GLU A 17 14.99 -18.93 6.00
N LEU A 18 14.12 -18.76 6.99
CA LEU A 18 14.41 -19.06 8.40
C LEU A 18 13.48 -20.19 8.85
N LYS A 19 14.07 -21.26 9.35
CA LYS A 19 13.37 -22.40 9.99
C LYS A 19 14.02 -22.61 11.35
N GLN A 20 13.40 -22.05 12.39
CA GLN A 20 13.99 -22.02 13.71
C GLN A 20 13.05 -22.60 14.75
N GLN A 21 13.64 -23.26 15.76
CA GLN A 21 12.94 -23.79 16.93
C GLN A 21 13.59 -23.23 18.21
N ASP A 22 12.81 -23.10 19.27
CA ASP A 22 13.24 -22.63 20.59
C ASP A 22 14.06 -21.34 20.54
N VAL A 23 13.49 -20.34 19.84
CA VAL A 23 14.16 -19.05 19.60
C VAL A 23 14.00 -18.14 20.79
N ASN A 24 15.12 -17.61 21.28
CA ASN A 24 15.15 -16.45 22.17
C ASN A 24 16.32 -15.56 21.73
N MET A 25 16.04 -14.64 20.81
CA MET A 25 17.09 -13.89 20.12
C MET A 25 16.81 -12.38 20.18
N PHE A 26 17.81 -11.64 20.64
CA PHE A 26 17.83 -10.19 20.50
C PHE A 26 18.29 -9.81 19.09
N ASN A 27 17.52 -8.98 18.41
CA ASN A 27 17.83 -8.43 17.10
C ASN A 27 18.14 -6.96 17.25
N SER A 28 19.40 -6.61 17.04
CA SER A 28 19.85 -5.22 17.01
C SER A 28 19.35 -4.49 15.76
N GLY A 29 19.10 -3.20 15.87
CA GLY A 29 18.60 -2.36 14.80
C GLY A 29 19.50 -2.38 13.56
N ARG A 30 18.94 -2.82 12.44
CA ARG A 30 19.61 -2.93 11.14
C ARG A 30 19.45 -1.66 10.33
N ASN A 31 20.36 -1.43 9.37
CA ASN A 31 20.29 -0.27 8.47
C ASN A 31 19.34 -0.49 7.27
N PHE A 32 18.62 -1.59 7.22
CA PHE A 32 17.71 -1.97 6.16
C PHE A 32 16.37 -2.43 6.74
N SER A 33 15.35 -2.38 5.93
CA SER A 33 14.01 -2.88 6.23
C SER A 33 13.88 -4.36 5.90
N ALA A 34 12.90 -5.02 6.51
CA ALA A 34 12.56 -6.40 6.18
C ALA A 34 11.06 -6.59 6.03
N LEU A 35 10.67 -7.38 5.04
CA LEU A 35 9.31 -7.89 4.87
C LEU A 35 9.34 -9.41 5.01
N SER A 36 8.50 -9.97 5.86
CA SER A 36 8.44 -11.42 6.06
C SER A 36 7.03 -11.96 5.88
N PHE A 37 6.95 -13.20 5.38
CA PHE A 37 5.76 -14.04 5.43
C PHE A 37 6.05 -15.26 6.30
N ARG A 38 5.21 -15.51 7.30
CA ARG A 38 5.35 -16.64 8.22
C ARG A 38 4.50 -17.81 7.77
N PHE A 39 5.16 -18.93 7.51
CA PHE A 39 4.48 -20.20 7.15
C PHE A 39 3.96 -20.92 8.39
N ARG A 40 4.76 -20.90 9.47
CA ARG A 40 4.42 -21.49 10.76
C ARG A 40 5.08 -20.69 11.87
N SER A 41 4.31 -20.20 12.85
CA SER A 41 4.85 -19.34 13.89
C SER A 41 3.97 -19.25 15.12
N ASP A 42 4.61 -19.28 16.28
CA ASP A 42 4.05 -18.84 17.56
C ASP A 42 4.87 -17.68 18.16
N ALA A 43 5.61 -16.98 17.32
CA ALA A 43 6.57 -15.99 17.75
C ALA A 43 5.93 -14.79 18.46
N VAL A 44 6.62 -14.32 19.50
CA VAL A 44 6.34 -13.06 20.17
C VAL A 44 7.52 -12.13 19.92
N LEU A 45 7.23 -10.97 19.33
CA LEU A 45 8.18 -9.89 19.09
C LEU A 45 8.02 -8.86 20.21
N ILE A 46 9.10 -8.57 20.90
CA ILE A 46 9.10 -7.68 22.06
C ILE A 46 10.01 -6.50 21.76
N THR A 47 9.43 -5.33 21.62
CA THR A 47 10.13 -4.04 21.53
C THR A 47 10.20 -3.39 22.92
N GLN A 48 10.78 -2.20 23.01
CA GLN A 48 10.80 -1.45 24.28
C GLN A 48 9.40 -1.06 24.78
N THR A 49 8.44 -0.88 23.86
CA THR A 49 7.11 -0.34 24.18
C THR A 49 5.97 -1.30 23.94
N GLU A 50 6.17 -2.34 23.11
CA GLU A 50 5.07 -3.18 22.61
C GLU A 50 5.46 -4.65 22.54
N ARG A 51 4.44 -5.50 22.59
CA ARG A 51 4.55 -6.95 22.33
C ARG A 51 3.58 -7.33 21.23
N HIS A 52 4.10 -8.01 20.19
CA HIS A 52 3.33 -8.45 19.05
C HIS A 52 3.36 -9.97 18.96
N SER A 53 2.21 -10.62 19.07
CA SER A 53 2.06 -12.06 18.82
C SER A 53 1.93 -12.30 17.33
N MET A 54 2.84 -13.08 16.76
CA MET A 54 2.81 -13.52 15.38
C MET A 54 2.22 -14.92 15.28
N LYS A 55 1.57 -15.21 14.17
CA LYS A 55 0.97 -16.52 13.89
C LYS A 55 1.25 -16.90 12.44
N ASP A 56 0.81 -18.11 12.08
CA ASP A 56 0.85 -18.58 10.70
C ASP A 56 0.18 -17.57 9.77
N ASN A 57 0.74 -17.44 8.58
CA ASN A 57 0.28 -16.57 7.50
C ASN A 57 0.37 -15.05 7.76
N TYR A 58 1.02 -14.61 8.83
CA TYR A 58 1.23 -13.18 9.06
C TYR A 58 2.27 -12.62 8.09
N VAL A 59 1.94 -11.46 7.51
CA VAL A 59 2.91 -10.61 6.79
C VAL A 59 3.36 -9.52 7.75
N SER A 60 4.67 -9.32 7.90
CA SER A 60 5.22 -8.35 8.83
C SER A 60 6.31 -7.50 8.17
N TYR A 61 6.24 -6.20 8.38
CA TYR A 61 7.26 -5.23 8.02
C TYR A 61 8.05 -4.80 9.24
N PHE A 62 9.36 -4.84 9.14
CA PHE A 62 10.31 -4.40 10.15
C PHE A 62 11.07 -3.18 9.65
N PRO A 63 10.98 -2.04 10.34
CA PRO A 63 11.71 -0.85 9.94
C PRO A 63 13.20 -0.96 10.24
N THR A 64 13.96 -0.02 9.66
CA THR A 64 15.38 0.19 9.99
C THR A 64 15.54 0.61 11.46
N ARG A 65 16.68 0.27 12.07
CA ARG A 65 17.11 0.73 13.39
C ARG A 65 16.16 0.37 14.55
N LEU A 66 15.39 -0.70 14.39
CA LEU A 66 14.50 -1.19 15.44
C LEU A 66 15.16 -2.34 16.18
N ASP A 67 15.30 -2.19 17.49
CA ASP A 67 15.71 -3.26 18.41
C ASP A 67 14.48 -4.04 18.86
N TYR A 68 14.55 -5.35 18.80
CA TYR A 68 13.50 -6.22 19.32
C TYR A 68 14.04 -7.59 19.73
N THR A 69 13.40 -8.21 20.71
CA THR A 69 13.63 -9.61 21.04
C THR A 69 12.56 -10.47 20.38
N ARG A 70 12.98 -11.58 19.79
CA ARG A 70 12.09 -12.59 19.20
C ARG A 70 12.16 -13.85 20.04
N VAL A 71 10.99 -14.28 20.54
CA VAL A 71 10.81 -15.51 21.31
C VAL A 71 9.80 -16.39 20.59
N ALA A 72 10.13 -17.66 20.35
CA ALA A 72 9.25 -18.60 19.67
C ALA A 72 9.61 -20.03 19.98
N THR A 73 8.62 -20.93 20.04
CA THR A 73 8.85 -22.38 19.98
C THR A 73 9.11 -22.82 18.54
N VAL A 74 8.40 -22.22 17.60
CA VAL A 74 8.59 -22.44 16.16
C VAL A 74 8.43 -21.13 15.41
N ASP A 75 9.34 -20.85 14.46
CA ASP A 75 9.22 -19.69 13.56
C ASP A 75 9.83 -20.00 12.20
N GLU A 76 8.96 -20.30 11.23
CA GLU A 76 9.32 -20.63 9.84
C GLU A 76 8.83 -19.50 8.93
N MET A 77 9.75 -18.83 8.25
CA MET A 77 9.42 -17.70 7.40
C MET A 77 10.39 -17.51 6.25
N ILE A 78 9.96 -16.82 5.22
CA ILE A 78 10.83 -16.18 4.23
C ILE A 78 10.84 -14.69 4.51
N VAL A 79 12.05 -14.11 4.46
CA VAL A 79 12.31 -12.70 4.75
C VAL A 79 13.02 -12.08 3.56
N VAL A 80 12.48 -10.96 3.09
CA VAL A 80 13.12 -10.09 2.09
C VAL A 80 13.71 -8.89 2.80
N HIS A 81 15.02 -8.71 2.70
CA HIS A 81 15.76 -7.54 3.16
C HIS A 81 15.86 -6.52 2.03
N PHE A 82 15.51 -5.29 2.28
CA PHE A 82 15.55 -4.23 1.27
C PHE A 82 15.74 -2.85 1.87
N ASP A 83 16.31 -1.95 1.08
CA ASP A 83 16.30 -0.52 1.38
C ASP A 83 15.07 0.14 0.77
N THR A 84 14.51 1.12 1.47
CA THR A 84 13.46 2.01 0.95
C THR A 84 13.77 3.45 1.32
N ILE A 85 13.56 4.36 0.36
CA ILE A 85 13.85 5.80 0.54
C ILE A 85 12.61 6.64 0.78
N ASN A 86 11.43 6.15 0.47
CA ASN A 86 10.18 6.90 0.55
C ASN A 86 9.22 6.40 1.63
N TYR A 87 9.71 5.57 2.55
CA TYR A 87 8.96 5.14 3.72
C TYR A 87 9.85 5.00 4.96
N SER A 88 9.35 5.48 6.10
CA SER A 88 9.99 5.34 7.41
C SER A 88 8.93 5.23 8.50
N THR A 89 9.12 4.32 9.43
CA THR A 89 8.33 4.15 10.66
C THR A 89 9.26 3.70 11.80
N LYS A 90 8.77 3.76 13.03
CA LYS A 90 9.49 3.25 14.21
C LYS A 90 8.89 1.95 14.74
N ASN A 91 7.74 1.52 14.21
CA ASN A 91 6.97 0.40 14.73
C ASN A 91 7.00 -0.79 13.75
N ILE A 92 6.90 -2.00 14.29
CA ILE A 92 6.60 -3.19 13.50
C ILE A 92 5.18 -3.05 12.97
N GLU A 93 4.99 -3.28 11.68
CA GLU A 93 3.67 -3.30 11.07
C GLU A 93 3.39 -4.70 10.54
N TYR A 94 2.16 -5.18 10.72
CA TYR A 94 1.76 -6.49 10.24
C TYR A 94 0.27 -6.55 9.93
N PHE A 95 -0.11 -7.51 9.12
CA PHE A 95 -1.51 -7.83 8.86
C PHE A 95 -1.70 -9.32 8.55
N ILE A 96 -2.94 -9.76 8.62
CA ILE A 96 -3.34 -11.12 8.28
C ILE A 96 -4.00 -11.05 6.90
N PRO A 97 -3.41 -11.65 5.86
CA PRO A 97 -4.01 -11.67 4.53
C PRO A 97 -5.30 -12.51 4.50
N ASN A 98 -6.28 -12.04 3.74
CA ASN A 98 -7.53 -12.79 3.51
C ASN A 98 -7.30 -14.03 2.62
N ASN A 99 -6.34 -13.96 1.72
CA ASN A 99 -5.90 -15.08 0.88
C ASN A 99 -4.38 -15.26 1.05
N PRO A 100 -3.93 -15.99 2.08
CA PRO A 100 -2.51 -16.18 2.33
C PRO A 100 -1.80 -17.04 1.29
N ALA A 101 -2.53 -17.86 0.53
CA ALA A 101 -1.93 -18.78 -0.45
C ALA A 101 -1.14 -18.03 -1.53
N VAL A 102 -1.69 -16.95 -2.08
CA VAL A 102 -1.03 -16.13 -3.10
C VAL A 102 0.28 -15.55 -2.58
N LEU A 103 0.27 -14.98 -1.37
CA LEU A 103 1.49 -14.42 -0.76
C LEU A 103 2.50 -15.52 -0.42
N SER A 104 2.03 -16.68 0.06
CA SER A 104 2.90 -17.84 0.30
C SER A 104 3.65 -18.27 -0.96
N GLU A 105 2.97 -18.34 -2.11
CA GLU A 105 3.57 -18.68 -3.40
C GLU A 105 4.59 -17.63 -3.85
N LEU A 106 4.23 -16.35 -3.80
CA LEU A 106 5.13 -15.24 -4.19
C LEU A 106 6.40 -15.19 -3.31
N PHE A 107 6.27 -15.41 -1.99
CA PHE A 107 7.45 -15.45 -1.12
C PHE A 107 8.35 -16.67 -1.39
N ARG A 108 7.79 -17.82 -1.76
CA ARG A 108 8.59 -18.97 -2.21
C ARG A 108 9.26 -18.71 -3.53
N GLU A 109 8.54 -18.12 -4.49
CA GLU A 109 9.07 -17.78 -5.80
C GLU A 109 10.25 -16.80 -5.73
N ILE A 110 10.11 -15.71 -4.95
CA ILE A 110 11.22 -14.74 -4.80
C ILE A 110 12.45 -15.39 -4.14
N PHE A 111 12.24 -16.30 -3.19
CA PHE A 111 13.32 -17.05 -2.56
C PHE A 111 14.04 -17.95 -3.57
N ASP A 112 13.31 -18.71 -4.36
CA ASP A 112 13.85 -19.61 -5.37
C ASP A 112 14.64 -18.85 -6.44
N VAL A 113 14.06 -17.76 -6.97
CA VAL A 113 14.72 -16.91 -7.98
C VAL A 113 16.00 -16.27 -7.43
N TRP A 114 15.97 -15.79 -6.17
CA TRP A 114 17.12 -15.19 -5.53
C TRP A 114 18.27 -16.17 -5.37
N HIS A 115 18.01 -17.41 -5.01
CA HIS A 115 19.03 -18.42 -4.75
C HIS A 115 19.57 -19.10 -6.02
N LYS A 116 18.74 -19.26 -7.05
CA LYS A 116 19.18 -19.76 -8.36
C LYS A 116 20.14 -18.82 -9.07
N LYS A 117 20.04 -17.52 -8.84
CA LYS A 117 20.93 -16.48 -9.41
C LYS A 117 21.08 -16.56 -10.94
N GLU A 118 20.05 -16.99 -11.66
CA GLU A 118 20.03 -16.99 -13.12
C GLU A 118 20.19 -15.58 -13.69
N LEU A 119 20.57 -15.48 -14.95
CA LEU A 119 20.75 -14.17 -15.61
C LEU A 119 19.48 -13.32 -15.48
N GLY A 120 19.63 -12.08 -14.96
CA GLY A 120 18.47 -11.18 -14.73
C GLY A 120 17.70 -11.44 -13.44
N TYR A 121 18.16 -12.33 -12.54
CA TYR A 121 17.43 -12.66 -11.29
C TYR A 121 17.05 -11.45 -10.44
N LYS A 122 17.91 -10.41 -10.38
CA LYS A 122 17.59 -9.19 -9.61
C LYS A 122 16.36 -8.47 -10.14
N TYR A 123 16.21 -8.39 -11.48
CA TYR A 123 15.00 -7.81 -12.09
C TYR A 123 13.77 -8.67 -11.84
N LYS A 124 13.88 -10.00 -11.94
CA LYS A 124 12.80 -10.93 -11.62
C LYS A 124 12.38 -10.79 -10.15
N CYS A 125 13.33 -10.78 -9.21
CA CYS A 125 13.04 -10.58 -7.80
C CYS A 125 12.37 -9.21 -7.53
N SER A 126 12.79 -8.14 -8.22
CA SER A 126 12.15 -6.83 -8.10
C SER A 126 10.71 -6.85 -8.61
N ALA A 127 10.43 -7.55 -9.71
CA ALA A 127 9.07 -7.73 -10.22
C ALA A 127 8.20 -8.50 -9.22
N ILE A 128 8.68 -9.64 -8.70
CA ILE A 128 7.96 -10.43 -7.69
C ILE A 128 7.73 -9.63 -6.41
N LEU A 129 8.70 -8.83 -5.96
CA LEU A 129 8.49 -7.98 -4.78
C LEU A 129 7.45 -6.88 -5.03
N CYS A 130 7.37 -6.32 -6.25
CA CYS A 130 6.27 -5.44 -6.63
C CYS A 130 4.91 -6.15 -6.58
N GLU A 131 4.83 -7.41 -7.02
CA GLU A 131 3.61 -8.22 -6.93
C GLU A 131 3.23 -8.49 -5.45
N ILE A 132 4.22 -8.82 -4.61
CA ILE A 132 4.01 -8.96 -3.16
C ILE A 132 3.46 -7.66 -2.56
N PHE A 133 4.02 -6.49 -2.90
CA PHE A 133 3.51 -5.21 -2.40
C PHE A 133 2.10 -4.91 -2.91
N ALA A 134 1.82 -5.17 -4.19
CA ALA A 134 0.49 -4.98 -4.76
C ALA A 134 -0.55 -5.87 -4.07
N GLU A 135 -0.21 -7.14 -3.82
CA GLU A 135 -1.09 -8.07 -3.13
C GLU A 135 -1.27 -7.69 -1.65
N CYS A 136 -0.20 -7.30 -0.95
CA CYS A 136 -0.29 -6.79 0.42
C CYS A 136 -1.17 -5.54 0.50
N TYR A 137 -0.99 -4.59 -0.41
CA TYR A 137 -1.81 -3.38 -0.48
C TYR A 137 -3.29 -3.73 -0.70
N THR A 138 -3.57 -4.58 -1.68
CA THR A 138 -4.94 -5.00 -2.02
C THR A 138 -5.61 -5.71 -0.85
N GLN A 139 -4.94 -6.70 -0.25
CA GLN A 139 -5.52 -7.48 0.84
C GLN A 139 -5.63 -6.69 2.15
N ASN A 140 -4.66 -5.83 2.46
CA ASN A 140 -4.74 -4.96 3.64
C ASN A 140 -5.86 -3.93 3.49
N TYR A 141 -6.04 -3.38 2.28
CA TYR A 141 -7.14 -2.48 1.98
C TYR A 141 -8.50 -3.16 2.15
N VAL A 142 -8.64 -4.40 1.65
CA VAL A 142 -9.85 -5.21 1.78
C VAL A 142 -10.11 -5.61 3.24
N SER A 143 -9.09 -5.95 4.03
CA SER A 143 -9.26 -6.35 5.44
C SER A 143 -9.55 -5.17 6.36
N LYS A 144 -9.07 -3.96 6.04
CA LYS A 144 -9.42 -2.73 6.76
C LYS A 144 -10.80 -2.19 6.42
N SER A 145 -11.31 -2.47 5.23
CA SER A 145 -12.70 -2.23 4.90
C SER A 145 -13.58 -3.18 5.72
N GLN A 146 -13.69 -2.90 7.02
CA GLN A 146 -14.57 -3.65 7.95
C GLN A 146 -16.03 -3.61 7.47
N ASN A 147 -16.33 -2.77 6.51
CA ASN A 147 -17.66 -2.60 5.96
C ASN A 147 -17.76 -3.23 4.57
N LEU A 148 -17.85 -4.58 4.54
CA LEU A 148 -18.17 -5.34 3.31
C LEU A 148 -19.35 -4.72 2.52
N LYS A 149 -20.21 -3.95 3.23
CA LYS A 149 -21.38 -3.29 2.65
C LYS A 149 -21.00 -2.22 1.62
N ILE A 150 -19.92 -1.45 1.79
CA ILE A 150 -19.56 -0.37 0.84
C ILE A 150 -18.50 -0.79 -0.18
N ARG A 151 -18.00 -2.01 -0.12
CA ARG A 151 -16.91 -2.51 -0.97
C ARG A 151 -17.21 -2.31 -2.46
N ASN A 152 -18.35 -2.77 -2.93
CA ASN A 152 -18.74 -2.66 -4.36
C ASN A 152 -18.82 -1.19 -4.80
N SER A 153 -19.32 -0.31 -3.92
CA SER A 153 -19.36 1.14 -4.16
C SER A 153 -17.98 1.73 -4.27
N VAL A 154 -17.05 1.35 -3.40
CA VAL A 154 -15.67 1.85 -3.42
C VAL A 154 -14.92 1.34 -4.66
N GLU A 155 -15.04 0.07 -5.00
CA GLU A 155 -14.46 -0.47 -6.23
C GLU A 155 -14.99 0.26 -7.48
N TYR A 156 -16.29 0.54 -7.51
CA TYR A 156 -16.90 1.30 -8.59
C TYR A 156 -16.36 2.73 -8.67
N LEU A 157 -16.23 3.42 -7.52
CA LEU A 157 -15.65 4.75 -7.41
C LEU A 157 -14.22 4.76 -7.97
N LEU A 158 -13.36 3.84 -7.54
CA LEU A 158 -11.96 3.75 -7.97
C LEU A 158 -11.82 3.51 -9.48
N LYS A 159 -12.72 2.74 -10.08
CA LYS A 159 -12.73 2.49 -11.53
C LYS A 159 -13.27 3.67 -12.35
N ASN A 160 -14.08 4.55 -11.74
CA ASN A 160 -14.86 5.56 -12.47
C ASN A 160 -14.59 7.01 -12.03
N TYR A 161 -13.71 7.30 -11.08
CA TYR A 161 -13.48 8.66 -10.57
C TYR A 161 -13.12 9.70 -11.65
N LYS A 162 -12.61 9.25 -12.81
CA LYS A 162 -12.29 10.11 -13.97
C LYS A 162 -13.51 10.51 -14.80
N LYS A 163 -14.68 9.90 -14.56
CA LYS A 163 -15.92 10.34 -15.20
C LYS A 163 -16.38 11.64 -14.56
N SER A 164 -16.54 12.68 -15.37
CA SER A 164 -16.91 14.01 -14.88
C SER A 164 -18.31 14.10 -14.28
N ASP A 165 -19.22 13.25 -14.73
CA ASP A 165 -20.63 13.13 -14.30
C ASP A 165 -20.85 12.10 -13.19
N LEU A 166 -19.80 11.50 -12.65
CA LEU A 166 -19.91 10.51 -11.57
C LEU A 166 -20.60 11.10 -10.34
N SER A 167 -21.75 10.55 -9.98
CA SER A 167 -22.55 10.98 -8.83
C SER A 167 -22.36 10.05 -7.62
N ILE A 168 -22.51 10.62 -6.42
CA ILE A 168 -22.46 9.82 -5.17
C ILE A 168 -23.65 8.83 -5.11
N LYS A 169 -24.80 9.20 -5.67
CA LYS A 169 -25.96 8.31 -5.76
C LYS A 169 -25.63 7.08 -6.60
N GLU A 170 -25.04 7.26 -7.78
CA GLU A 170 -24.61 6.16 -8.66
C GLU A 170 -23.63 5.23 -7.97
N ILE A 171 -22.70 5.78 -7.18
CA ILE A 171 -21.73 5.00 -6.40
C ILE A 171 -22.45 4.20 -5.31
N ALA A 172 -23.36 4.82 -4.55
CA ALA A 172 -24.09 4.18 -3.47
C ALA A 172 -24.98 3.03 -3.96
N ASP A 173 -25.60 3.20 -5.14
CA ASP A 173 -26.46 2.20 -5.78
C ASP A 173 -25.71 0.87 -6.04
N LYS A 174 -24.37 0.89 -6.21
CA LYS A 174 -23.54 -0.33 -6.40
C LYS A 174 -23.50 -1.25 -5.17
N SER A 175 -23.87 -0.71 -4.02
CA SER A 175 -24.00 -1.49 -2.78
C SER A 175 -25.44 -1.49 -2.23
N PHE A 176 -26.41 -1.14 -3.08
CA PHE A 176 -27.84 -1.10 -2.74
C PHE A 176 -28.14 -0.18 -1.54
N MET A 177 -27.47 0.98 -1.48
CA MET A 177 -27.61 1.94 -0.37
C MET A 177 -28.18 3.28 -0.83
N SER A 178 -28.83 3.99 0.11
CA SER A 178 -29.08 5.42 -0.10
C SER A 178 -27.75 6.19 -0.04
N ASP A 179 -27.68 7.32 -0.76
CA ASP A 179 -26.48 8.18 -0.77
C ASP A 179 -26.15 8.73 0.63
N VAL A 180 -27.16 8.99 1.46
CA VAL A 180 -26.99 9.45 2.86
C VAL A 180 -26.31 8.38 3.71
N TYR A 181 -26.77 7.13 3.61
CA TYR A 181 -26.19 6.02 4.37
C TYR A 181 -24.78 5.70 3.88
N PHE A 182 -24.56 5.70 2.56
CA PHE A 182 -23.24 5.53 1.98
C PHE A 182 -22.25 6.60 2.44
N ARG A 183 -22.61 7.90 2.41
CA ARG A 183 -21.77 9.01 2.90
C ARG A 183 -21.37 8.83 4.36
N LYS A 184 -22.30 8.37 5.20
CA LYS A 184 -22.04 8.10 6.62
C LYS A 184 -21.00 7.00 6.76
N LEU A 185 -21.25 5.81 6.19
CA LEU A 185 -20.35 4.66 6.26
C LEU A 185 -18.98 4.97 5.65
N PHE A 186 -18.96 5.64 4.50
CA PHE A 186 -17.72 6.03 3.84
C PHE A 186 -16.88 6.97 4.72
N LYS A 187 -17.52 7.95 5.38
CA LYS A 187 -16.81 8.86 6.29
C LYS A 187 -16.31 8.16 7.55
N GLU A 188 -17.04 7.19 8.07
CA GLU A 188 -16.60 6.35 9.20
C GLU A 188 -15.36 5.53 8.81
N GLU A 189 -15.33 4.97 7.59
CA GLU A 189 -14.25 4.12 7.10
C GLU A 189 -13.01 4.90 6.67
N TYR A 190 -13.19 5.98 5.89
CA TYR A 190 -12.11 6.74 5.24
C TYR A 190 -11.77 8.06 5.92
N ALA A 191 -12.45 8.44 7.01
CA ALA A 191 -12.32 9.70 7.74
C ALA A 191 -12.61 10.98 6.92
N ILE A 192 -12.92 10.85 5.62
CA ILE A 192 -13.28 11.96 4.71
C ILE A 192 -14.55 11.63 3.92
N SER A 193 -15.19 12.65 3.38
CA SER A 193 -16.38 12.44 2.54
C SER A 193 -16.01 11.78 1.20
N PRO A 194 -16.93 10.99 0.57
CA PRO A 194 -16.70 10.41 -0.75
C PRO A 194 -16.35 11.45 -1.81
N GLN A 195 -16.98 12.62 -1.76
CA GLN A 195 -16.70 13.72 -2.69
C GLN A 195 -15.25 14.22 -2.56
N LYS A 196 -14.79 14.43 -1.33
CA LYS A 196 -13.40 14.85 -1.08
C LYS A 196 -12.40 13.77 -1.49
N TYR A 197 -12.74 12.51 -1.32
CA TYR A 197 -11.94 11.38 -1.76
C TYR A 197 -11.80 11.36 -3.30
N ILE A 198 -12.91 11.54 -4.05
CA ILE A 198 -12.89 11.64 -5.52
C ILE A 198 -12.01 12.80 -5.98
N ILE A 199 -12.17 13.98 -5.36
CA ILE A 199 -11.36 15.16 -5.68
C ILE A 199 -9.87 14.86 -5.47
N ASN A 200 -9.49 14.24 -4.37
CA ASN A 200 -8.11 13.86 -4.09
C ASN A 200 -7.55 12.91 -5.17
N LEU A 201 -8.30 11.86 -5.55
CA LEU A 201 -7.91 10.95 -6.62
C LEU A 201 -7.70 11.66 -7.96
N ARG A 202 -8.61 12.56 -8.32
CA ARG A 202 -8.51 13.37 -9.55
C ARG A 202 -7.29 14.27 -9.55
N ILE A 203 -6.96 14.90 -8.43
CA ILE A 203 -5.78 15.76 -8.32
C ILE A 203 -4.49 14.93 -8.35
N GLN A 204 -4.45 13.77 -7.73
CA GLN A 204 -3.30 12.86 -7.84
C GLN A 204 -3.09 12.40 -9.28
N ASN A 205 -4.16 12.04 -10.01
CA ASN A 205 -4.06 11.73 -11.43
C ASN A 205 -3.54 12.92 -12.25
N ALA A 206 -4.02 14.13 -11.96
CA ALA A 206 -3.57 15.34 -12.65
C ALA A 206 -2.07 15.61 -12.41
N ILE A 207 -1.58 15.44 -11.19
CA ILE A 207 -0.16 15.56 -10.86
C ILE A 207 0.66 14.58 -11.71
N GLY A 208 0.25 13.32 -11.80
CA GLY A 208 0.90 12.34 -12.64
C GLY A 208 0.95 12.75 -14.12
N LEU A 209 -0.18 13.22 -14.67
CA LEU A 209 -0.25 13.68 -16.07
C LEU A 209 0.60 14.92 -16.32
N ILE A 210 0.61 15.90 -15.42
CA ILE A 210 1.48 17.10 -15.53
C ILE A 210 2.95 16.70 -15.56
N SER A 211 3.35 15.76 -14.72
CA SER A 211 4.74 15.29 -14.61
C SER A 211 5.24 14.61 -15.90
N THR A 212 4.34 14.08 -16.76
CA THR A 212 4.74 13.50 -18.05
C THR A 212 5.18 14.56 -19.06
N GLY A 213 4.69 15.80 -18.93
CA GLY A 213 4.96 16.89 -19.85
C GLY A 213 4.28 16.78 -21.23
N TYR A 214 3.49 15.73 -21.49
CA TYR A 214 2.88 15.47 -22.81
C TYR A 214 1.56 16.21 -23.05
N TYR A 215 0.88 16.65 -21.99
CA TYR A 215 -0.47 17.17 -22.07
C TYR A 215 -0.54 18.64 -21.70
N SER A 216 -1.42 19.40 -22.37
CA SER A 216 -1.79 20.74 -21.92
C SER A 216 -2.59 20.66 -20.60
N LEU A 217 -2.56 21.72 -19.80
CA LEU A 217 -3.28 21.75 -18.54
C LEU A 217 -4.81 21.60 -18.70
N LYS A 218 -5.36 21.97 -19.86
CA LYS A 218 -6.78 21.72 -20.18
C LYS A 218 -7.04 20.24 -20.41
N GLU A 219 -6.18 19.56 -21.14
CA GLU A 219 -6.27 18.10 -21.36
C GLU A 219 -6.11 17.36 -20.03
N VAL A 220 -5.15 17.77 -19.19
CA VAL A 220 -4.97 17.21 -17.85
C VAL A 220 -6.25 17.33 -17.02
N ALA A 221 -6.89 18.50 -17.01
CA ALA A 221 -8.15 18.68 -16.30
C ALA A 221 -9.24 17.73 -16.82
N TYR A 222 -9.42 17.65 -18.12
CA TYR A 222 -10.40 16.76 -18.75
C TYR A 222 -10.13 15.28 -18.44
N MET A 223 -8.89 14.82 -18.65
CA MET A 223 -8.46 13.44 -18.38
C MET A 223 -8.53 13.06 -16.90
N SER A 224 -8.57 14.06 -16.03
CA SER A 224 -8.73 13.87 -14.57
C SER A 224 -10.17 13.97 -14.10
N GLY A 225 -11.15 14.10 -15.04
CA GLY A 225 -12.58 14.08 -14.73
C GLY A 225 -13.18 15.46 -14.42
N TYR A 226 -12.58 16.55 -14.90
CA TYR A 226 -13.12 17.89 -14.78
C TYR A 226 -13.61 18.42 -16.13
N ASN A 227 -14.84 18.92 -16.18
CA ASN A 227 -15.40 19.58 -17.36
C ASN A 227 -15.04 21.07 -17.43
N ASP A 228 -14.62 21.68 -16.34
CA ASP A 228 -14.26 23.09 -16.24
C ASP A 228 -12.85 23.27 -15.70
N TYR A 229 -12.01 23.95 -16.48
CA TYR A 229 -10.60 24.19 -16.10
C TYR A 229 -10.47 25.15 -14.91
N LYS A 230 -11.37 26.14 -14.77
CA LYS A 230 -11.30 27.09 -13.66
C LYS A 230 -11.57 26.36 -12.34
N TYR A 231 -12.62 25.53 -12.32
CA TYR A 231 -12.92 24.71 -11.15
C TYR A 231 -11.78 23.74 -10.81
N PHE A 232 -11.23 23.06 -11.83
CA PHE A 232 -10.02 22.22 -11.65
C PHE A 232 -8.87 23.00 -11.01
N SER A 233 -8.55 24.19 -11.55
CA SER A 233 -7.42 25.00 -11.06
C SER A 233 -7.59 25.42 -9.61
N VAL A 234 -8.82 25.75 -9.19
CA VAL A 234 -9.14 26.09 -7.79
C VAL A 234 -8.95 24.89 -6.86
N GLU A 235 -9.51 23.72 -7.22
CA GLU A 235 -9.38 22.51 -6.42
C GLU A 235 -7.92 22.03 -6.35
N PHE A 236 -7.19 22.11 -7.47
CA PHE A 236 -5.77 21.77 -7.52
C PHE A 236 -4.96 22.65 -6.56
N LYS A 237 -5.12 23.99 -6.66
CA LYS A 237 -4.42 24.93 -5.77
C LYS A 237 -4.75 24.71 -4.30
N LYS A 238 -6.02 24.39 -3.99
CA LYS A 238 -6.47 24.11 -2.62
C LYS A 238 -5.81 22.87 -2.01
N ILE A 239 -5.49 21.86 -2.81
CA ILE A 239 -4.92 20.59 -2.35
C ILE A 239 -3.39 20.61 -2.41
N VAL A 240 -2.82 21.15 -3.49
CA VAL A 240 -1.38 21.13 -3.76
C VAL A 240 -0.66 22.37 -3.20
N GLY A 241 -1.40 23.45 -2.94
CA GLY A 241 -0.87 24.72 -2.45
C GLY A 241 -0.49 25.72 -3.55
N VAL A 242 -0.24 25.26 -4.79
CA VAL A 242 0.11 26.09 -5.93
C VAL A 242 -0.83 25.81 -7.11
N SER A 243 -0.94 26.73 -8.07
CA SER A 243 -1.75 26.51 -9.27
C SER A 243 -1.15 25.43 -10.18
N PRO A 244 -1.95 24.79 -11.07
CA PRO A 244 -1.42 23.84 -12.04
C PRO A 244 -0.31 24.42 -12.91
N SER A 245 -0.39 25.71 -13.27
CA SER A 245 0.62 26.40 -14.08
C SER A 245 1.92 26.61 -13.31
N GLU A 246 1.84 27.04 -12.06
CA GLU A 246 3.00 27.17 -11.17
C GLU A 246 3.64 25.79 -10.89
N TYR A 247 2.81 24.76 -10.70
CA TYR A 247 3.28 23.39 -10.51
C TYR A 247 4.06 22.90 -11.74
N LEU A 248 3.50 23.06 -12.94
CA LEU A 248 4.15 22.71 -14.20
C LEU A 248 5.48 23.44 -14.40
N TYR A 249 5.54 24.72 -14.03
CA TYR A 249 6.78 25.54 -14.15
C TYR A 249 7.88 25.05 -13.21
N ASN A 250 7.53 24.69 -11.98
CA ASN A 250 8.48 24.25 -10.94
C ASN A 250 9.02 22.82 -11.15
N TYR A 251 8.37 22.00 -11.98
CA TYR A 251 8.74 20.60 -12.23
C TYR A 251 9.22 20.33 -13.67
N ARG A 252 9.44 21.37 -14.45
CA ARG A 252 10.16 21.33 -15.72
C ARG A 252 11.61 21.75 -15.52
#